data_c09eb39802dd7f63a79b85add9ce14b3
#
_entry.id   c09eb39802dd7f63a79b85add9ce14b3
#
_cell.length_a   1.000
_cell.length_b   1.000
_cell.length_c   1.000
_cell.angle_alpha   90.00
_cell.angle_beta   90.00
_cell.angle_gamma   90.00
#
_symmetry.space_group_name_H-M   'P 1'
#
loop_
_entity.id
_entity.type
_entity.pdbx_description
1 polymer ?
#
loop_
_entity_poly.entity_id
_entity_poly.type
_entity_poly.pdbx_seq_one_letter_code
_entity_poly.pdbx_strand_id
1 'polypeptide(L)'
;MDASSAGSSSAKWVMENGEQPHVLAVDDSLTDRKLIEKLLKNSSCKVTTAENGPRALEFLGLGDDQHKNLEGRISKVNLIITDYCMPGMTGYELLKKVKESSIMKEVPVVIMSSENVPTRINKCLEEGAQMFMLKPLKQSDVKKLRCQLMNCRS
;
A
#
# COMPACT_ATOMS: atom_id res chain seq x y z
N MET A 1 -0.44 -30.27 16.07
CA MET A 1 -0.28 -29.74 15.90
C MET A 1 -0.56 -28.92 15.37
N ASP A 2 -0.70 -28.81 15.02
CA ASP A 2 -0.75 -28.11 14.79
C ASP A 2 -1.45 -27.07 14.32
N ALA A 3 -2.54 -27.11 14.45
CA ALA A 3 -3.48 -26.13 14.00
C ALA A 3 -2.99 -24.75 14.29
N SER A 4 -2.42 -24.58 15.37
CA SER A 4 -1.88 -23.28 15.73
C SER A 4 -0.79 -22.86 14.79
N SER A 5 0.02 -23.79 14.36
CA SER A 5 1.06 -23.40 13.45
C SER A 5 0.49 -23.03 12.09
N ALA A 6 -0.61 -23.67 11.72
CA ALA A 6 -1.26 -23.28 10.48
C ALA A 6 -1.74 -21.85 10.56
N GLY A 7 -2.35 -21.48 11.67
CA GLY A 7 -2.79 -20.11 11.84
C GLY A 7 -1.67 -19.13 11.82
N SER A 8 -0.56 -19.47 12.45
CA SER A 8 0.60 -18.60 12.45
C SER A 8 1.14 -18.39 11.07
N SER A 9 1.26 -19.46 10.32
CA SER A 9 1.88 -19.33 9.02
C SER A 9 1.03 -18.49 8.09
N SER A 10 -0.30 -18.53 8.25
CA SER A 10 -1.15 -17.72 7.38
C SER A 10 -1.06 -16.25 7.70
N ALA A 11 -0.54 -15.87 8.86
CA ALA A 11 -0.42 -14.48 9.23
C ALA A 11 0.85 -13.84 8.70
N LYS A 12 1.78 -14.64 8.24
CA LYS A 12 3.06 -14.10 7.78
C LYS A 12 3.08 -13.89 6.29
N TRP A 13 3.66 -12.79 5.90
CA TRP A 13 3.79 -12.43 4.51
C TRP A 13 5.27 -12.41 4.18
N VAL A 14 5.70 -13.34 3.36
CA VAL A 14 7.11 -13.46 3.01
C VAL A 14 7.23 -13.49 1.49
N MET A 15 8.14 -12.68 0.96
CA MET A 15 8.38 -12.64 -0.47
C MET A 15 9.12 -13.89 -0.91
N GLU A 16 9.12 -14.14 -2.21
CA GLU A 16 9.78 -15.33 -2.76
C GLU A 16 11.25 -15.38 -2.39
N ASN A 17 11.88 -14.23 -2.31
CA ASN A 17 13.31 -14.19 -1.97
C ASN A 17 13.55 -14.23 -0.47
N GLY A 18 12.52 -14.47 0.32
CA GLY A 18 12.66 -14.55 1.77
C GLY A 18 12.60 -13.23 2.49
N GLU A 19 12.44 -12.15 1.77
CA GLU A 19 12.42 -10.83 2.39
C GLU A 19 11.01 -10.44 2.81
N GLN A 20 10.95 -9.53 3.78
CA GLN A 20 9.67 -8.94 4.15
C GLN A 20 9.22 -7.98 3.08
N PRO A 21 7.94 -7.98 2.72
CA PRO A 21 7.45 -6.94 1.81
C PRO A 21 7.48 -5.59 2.52
N HIS A 22 7.81 -4.56 1.76
CA HIS A 22 7.84 -3.20 2.27
C HIS A 22 6.63 -2.46 1.73
N VAL A 23 5.78 -2.00 2.63
CA VAL A 23 4.54 -1.32 2.28
C VAL A 23 4.63 0.15 2.65
N LEU A 24 4.24 1.02 1.74
CA LEU A 24 4.11 2.43 2.01
C LEU A 24 2.62 2.70 2.25
N ALA A 25 2.28 3.12 3.46
CA ALA A 25 0.89 3.39 3.83
C ALA A 25 0.68 4.90 3.96
N VAL A 26 -0.27 5.43 3.19
CA VAL A 26 -0.52 6.86 3.12
C VAL A 26 -1.91 7.16 3.63
N ASP A 27 -2.02 7.99 4.66
CA ASP A 27 -3.30 8.34 5.24
C ASP A 27 -3.12 9.59 6.08
N ASP A 28 -4.00 10.56 5.92
CA ASP A 28 -3.89 11.80 6.67
C ASP A 28 -4.45 11.68 8.08
N SER A 29 -5.16 10.60 8.39
CA SER A 29 -5.67 10.36 9.73
C SER A 29 -4.64 9.58 10.53
N LEU A 30 -4.19 10.16 11.63
CA LEU A 30 -3.22 9.49 12.48
C LEU A 30 -3.75 8.15 13.00
N THR A 31 -4.99 8.13 13.40
CA THR A 31 -5.62 6.91 13.93
C THR A 31 -5.65 5.81 12.88
N ASP A 32 -6.09 6.16 11.67
CA ASP A 32 -6.16 5.18 10.58
C ASP A 32 -4.77 4.73 10.18
N ARG A 33 -3.83 5.66 10.15
CA ARG A 33 -2.45 5.34 9.79
C ARG A 33 -1.85 4.33 10.76
N LYS A 34 -2.10 4.53 12.04
CA LYS A 34 -1.58 3.62 13.06
C LYS A 34 -2.24 2.25 13.00
N LEU A 35 -3.52 2.22 12.69
CA LEU A 35 -4.21 0.94 12.55
C LEU A 35 -3.63 0.13 11.40
N ILE A 36 -3.46 0.77 10.26
CA ILE A 36 -2.92 0.11 9.09
C ILE A 36 -1.50 -0.39 9.36
N GLU A 37 -0.71 0.46 9.99
CA GLU A 37 0.66 0.08 10.34
C GLU A 37 0.68 -1.16 11.21
N LYS A 38 -0.19 -1.18 12.20
CA LYS A 38 -0.26 -2.31 13.12
C LYS A 38 -0.67 -3.61 12.41
N LEU A 39 -1.70 -3.51 11.57
CA LEU A 39 -2.18 -4.68 10.84
C LEU A 39 -1.10 -5.26 9.94
N LEU A 40 -0.39 -4.38 9.24
CA LEU A 40 0.65 -4.83 8.33
C LEU A 40 1.85 -5.39 9.07
N LYS A 41 2.24 -4.75 10.16
CA LYS A 41 3.35 -5.28 10.95
C LYS A 41 3.02 -6.62 11.56
N ASN A 42 1.76 -6.81 11.93
CA ASN A 42 1.33 -8.11 12.45
C ASN A 42 1.42 -9.18 11.39
N SER A 43 1.45 -8.80 10.14
CA SER A 43 1.60 -9.75 9.02
C SER A 43 3.03 -9.82 8.52
N SER A 44 3.96 -9.34 9.31
CA SER A 44 5.40 -9.40 9.03
C SER A 44 5.82 -8.52 7.86
N CYS A 45 5.12 -7.42 7.66
CA CYS A 45 5.51 -6.44 6.67
C CYS A 45 6.38 -5.36 7.30
N LYS A 46 7.29 -4.84 6.50
CA LYS A 46 7.99 -3.63 6.86
C LYS A 46 7.12 -2.48 6.38
N VAL A 47 6.88 -1.49 7.24
CA VAL A 47 5.91 -0.43 6.92
C VAL A 47 6.56 0.93 7.05
N THR A 48 6.35 1.76 6.03
CA THR A 48 6.67 3.19 6.10
C THR A 48 5.36 3.92 5.93
N THR A 49 5.14 4.96 6.71
CA THR A 49 3.90 5.72 6.62
C THR A 49 4.16 7.13 6.13
N ALA A 50 3.16 7.70 5.48
CA ALA A 50 3.21 9.09 5.05
C ALA A 50 1.83 9.71 5.33
N GLU A 51 1.83 10.97 5.68
CA GLU A 51 0.57 11.62 6.08
C GLU A 51 -0.14 12.32 4.93
N ASN A 52 0.48 12.36 3.75
CA ASN A 52 -0.17 12.95 2.59
C ASN A 52 0.53 12.50 1.32
N GLY A 53 -0.07 12.87 0.18
CA GLY A 53 0.46 12.45 -1.11
C GLY A 53 1.86 12.98 -1.41
N PRO A 54 2.10 14.29 -1.21
CA PRO A 54 3.44 14.82 -1.48
C PRO A 54 4.54 14.14 -0.67
N ARG A 55 4.27 13.81 0.60
CA ARG A 55 5.26 13.10 1.40
C ARG A 55 5.50 11.70 0.87
N ALA A 56 4.43 11.05 0.42
CA ALA A 56 4.59 9.74 -0.18
C ALA A 56 5.45 9.82 -1.43
N LEU A 57 5.21 10.83 -2.26
CA LEU A 57 5.99 11.00 -3.48
C LEU A 57 7.45 11.27 -3.17
N GLU A 58 7.71 12.06 -2.16
CA GLU A 58 9.10 12.30 -1.73
C GLU A 58 9.78 11.01 -1.37
N PHE A 59 9.09 10.19 -0.58
CA PHE A 59 9.66 8.92 -0.16
C PHE A 59 9.95 8.01 -1.35
N LEU A 60 9.09 8.07 -2.35
CA LEU A 60 9.26 7.25 -3.54
C LEU A 60 10.27 7.82 -4.54
N GLY A 61 10.80 8.99 -4.26
CA GLY A 61 11.74 9.61 -5.18
C GLY A 61 11.07 10.29 -6.35
N LEU A 62 9.79 10.57 -6.24
CA LEU A 62 9.02 11.20 -7.30
C LEU A 62 8.65 12.65 -6.99
N GLY A 63 9.22 13.21 -5.93
CA GLY A 63 8.96 14.60 -5.59
C GLY A 63 9.83 15.54 -6.40
N ASP A 64 9.72 16.81 -6.06
CA ASP A 64 10.46 17.84 -6.78
C ASP A 64 11.96 17.70 -6.65
N ASP A 65 12.41 17.10 -5.56
CA ASP A 65 13.84 16.89 -5.32
C ASP A 65 14.27 15.50 -5.71
N GLN A 66 13.90 15.11 -6.90
CA GLN A 66 14.18 13.74 -7.34
C GLN A 66 15.65 13.39 -7.33
N HIS A 67 16.48 14.36 -7.58
CA HIS A 67 17.93 14.09 -7.64
C HIS A 67 18.50 13.60 -6.32
N LYS A 68 17.80 13.81 -5.22
CA LYS A 68 18.27 13.33 -3.94
C LYS A 68 18.26 11.83 -3.83
N ASN A 69 17.58 11.18 -4.71
CA ASN A 69 17.46 9.73 -4.65
C ASN A 69 18.33 9.00 -5.62
N LEU A 70 19.25 9.72 -6.22
CA LEU A 70 20.11 9.12 -7.23
C LEU A 70 21.14 8.18 -6.64
N GLU A 71 21.30 8.19 -5.34
CA GLU A 71 22.29 7.33 -4.74
C GLU A 71 21.79 5.94 -4.44
N GLY A 72 20.61 5.63 -4.89
CA GLY A 72 20.08 4.29 -4.65
C GLY A 72 19.68 4.04 -3.22
N ARG A 73 19.40 5.08 -2.50
CA ARG A 73 19.00 4.96 -1.10
C ARG A 73 17.51 4.68 -0.95
N ILE A 74 16.80 4.69 -2.05
CA ILE A 74 15.36 4.47 -2.01
C ILE A 74 15.11 3.02 -1.63
N SER A 75 14.39 2.83 -0.54
CA SER A 75 13.98 1.51 -0.15
C SER A 75 13.01 0.98 -1.20
N LYS A 76 13.19 -0.25 -1.55
CA LYS A 76 12.30 -0.85 -2.51
C LYS A 76 10.93 -1.04 -1.89
N VAL A 77 9.91 -0.40 -2.47
CA VAL A 77 8.55 -0.51 -1.99
C VAL A 77 7.83 -1.55 -2.85
N ASN A 78 7.19 -2.49 -2.21
CA ASN A 78 6.49 -3.58 -2.89
C ASN A 78 5.01 -3.33 -3.05
N LEU A 79 4.47 -2.41 -2.25
CA LEU A 79 3.03 -2.13 -2.27
C LEU A 79 2.79 -0.74 -1.72
N ILE A 80 1.89 0.00 -2.35
CA ILE A 80 1.45 1.29 -1.84
C ILE A 80 -0.03 1.15 -1.49
N ILE A 81 -0.39 1.53 -0.26
CA ILE A 81 -1.79 1.56 0.14
C ILE A 81 -2.08 2.98 0.59
N THR A 82 -3.09 3.60 0.00
CA THR A 82 -3.36 5.01 0.27
C THR A 82 -4.84 5.28 0.47
N ASP A 83 -5.12 6.20 1.38
CA ASP A 83 -6.46 6.73 1.57
C ASP A 83 -6.86 7.50 0.32
N TYR A 84 -8.14 7.51 -0.01
CA TYR A 84 -8.64 8.29 -1.14
C TYR A 84 -8.77 9.76 -0.77
N CYS A 85 -9.43 10.04 0.36
CA CYS A 85 -9.72 11.43 0.75
C CYS A 85 -8.61 12.01 1.59
N MET A 86 -7.80 12.84 0.97
CA MET A 86 -6.72 13.53 1.68
C MET A 86 -6.68 14.97 1.18
N PRO A 87 -6.38 15.92 2.08
CA PRO A 87 -6.30 17.33 1.64
C PRO A 87 -5.16 17.52 0.65
N GLY A 88 -5.38 18.33 -0.32
CA GLY A 88 -4.35 18.71 -1.29
C GLY A 88 -4.19 17.74 -2.43
N MET A 89 -3.96 16.50 -2.13
CA MET A 89 -3.79 15.49 -3.17
C MET A 89 -4.59 14.26 -2.77
N THR A 90 -5.52 13.86 -3.62
CA THR A 90 -6.33 12.67 -3.35
C THR A 90 -5.52 11.41 -3.63
N GLY A 91 -6.02 10.28 -3.13
CA GLY A 91 -5.40 9.00 -3.44
C GLY A 91 -5.42 8.70 -4.92
N TYR A 92 -6.44 9.17 -5.64
CA TYR A 92 -6.50 9.00 -7.08
C TYR A 92 -5.37 9.76 -7.76
N GLU A 93 -5.11 10.99 -7.33
CA GLU A 93 -4.03 11.78 -7.91
C GLU A 93 -2.67 11.17 -7.61
N LEU A 94 -2.51 10.62 -6.42
CA LEU A 94 -1.27 9.94 -6.07
C LEU A 94 -1.10 8.71 -6.96
N LEU A 95 -2.15 7.93 -7.14
CA LEU A 95 -2.13 6.76 -8.00
C LEU A 95 -1.69 7.15 -9.42
N LYS A 96 -2.25 8.23 -9.93
CA LYS A 96 -1.90 8.68 -11.27
C LYS A 96 -0.42 8.99 -11.39
N LYS A 97 0.10 9.69 -10.41
CA LYS A 97 1.52 10.04 -10.46
C LYS A 97 2.43 8.82 -10.37
N VAL A 98 2.04 7.85 -9.57
CA VAL A 98 2.81 6.61 -9.48
C VAL A 98 2.77 5.88 -10.82
N LYS A 99 1.60 5.80 -11.44
CA LYS A 99 1.46 5.07 -12.70
C LYS A 99 2.12 5.78 -13.88
N GLU A 100 2.35 7.08 -13.76
CA GLU A 100 3.05 7.82 -14.79
C GLU A 100 4.57 7.68 -14.68
N SER A 101 5.05 7.16 -13.56
CA SER A 101 6.48 7.03 -13.34
C SER A 101 6.99 5.75 -14.00
N SER A 102 8.03 5.86 -14.80
CA SER A 102 8.62 4.68 -15.42
C SER A 102 9.26 3.76 -14.37
N ILE A 103 9.62 4.31 -13.22
CA ILE A 103 10.25 3.54 -12.17
C ILE A 103 9.24 2.85 -11.29
N MET A 104 8.16 3.54 -10.98
CA MET A 104 7.20 3.07 -9.97
C MET A 104 5.91 2.48 -10.54
N LYS A 105 5.69 2.57 -11.83
CA LYS A 105 4.39 2.18 -12.38
C LYS A 105 4.04 0.71 -12.16
N GLU A 106 5.02 -0.13 -11.92
CA GLU A 106 4.74 -1.55 -11.70
C GLU A 106 4.42 -1.87 -10.25
N VAL A 107 4.61 -0.92 -9.36
CA VAL A 107 4.29 -1.16 -7.95
C VAL A 107 2.78 -1.14 -7.78
N PRO A 108 2.18 -2.19 -7.21
CA PRO A 108 0.73 -2.20 -7.01
C PRO A 108 0.30 -1.12 -6.02
N VAL A 109 -0.83 -0.49 -6.34
CA VAL A 109 -1.41 0.55 -5.50
C VAL A 109 -2.81 0.12 -5.10
N VAL A 110 -3.10 0.18 -3.82
CA VAL A 110 -4.41 -0.13 -3.26
C VAL A 110 -4.99 1.14 -2.68
N ILE A 111 -6.24 1.40 -2.98
CA ILE A 111 -6.94 2.59 -2.51
C ILE A 111 -7.87 2.19 -1.37
N MET A 112 -7.89 2.98 -0.30
CA MET A 112 -8.82 2.79 0.81
C MET A 112 -9.73 4.00 0.90
N SER A 113 -10.95 3.78 1.34
CA SER A 113 -11.87 4.88 1.56
C SER A 113 -12.90 4.49 2.60
N SER A 114 -13.40 5.47 3.33
CA SER A 114 -14.49 5.23 4.26
C SER A 114 -15.83 5.29 3.54
N GLU A 115 -15.84 5.62 2.24
CA GLU A 115 -17.05 5.74 1.47
C GLU A 115 -17.03 4.82 0.26
N ASN A 116 -18.16 4.16 0.04
CA ASN A 116 -18.32 3.29 -1.11
C ASN A 116 -18.99 4.06 -2.24
N VAL A 117 -18.20 4.74 -3.05
CA VAL A 117 -18.70 5.55 -4.15
C VAL A 117 -18.29 4.88 -5.46
N PRO A 118 -19.23 4.25 -6.16
CA PRO A 118 -18.88 3.44 -7.35
C PRO A 118 -18.10 4.19 -8.42
N THR A 119 -18.42 5.45 -8.66
CA THR A 119 -17.69 6.19 -9.68
C THR A 119 -16.23 6.39 -9.30
N ARG A 120 -15.96 6.63 -8.02
CA ARG A 120 -14.59 6.75 -7.54
C ARG A 120 -13.83 5.44 -7.65
N ILE A 121 -14.51 4.37 -7.28
CA ILE A 121 -13.90 3.04 -7.31
C ILE A 121 -13.52 2.70 -8.74
N ASN A 122 -14.46 2.87 -9.67
CA ASN A 122 -14.22 2.56 -11.08
C ASN A 122 -13.10 3.40 -11.66
N LYS A 123 -13.08 4.67 -11.30
CA LYS A 123 -12.06 5.57 -11.80
C LYS A 123 -10.67 5.13 -11.34
N CYS A 124 -10.56 4.74 -10.08
CA CYS A 124 -9.29 4.26 -9.57
C CYS A 124 -8.85 2.96 -10.23
N LEU A 125 -9.78 2.04 -10.41
CA LEU A 125 -9.45 0.77 -11.05
C LEU A 125 -9.05 0.97 -12.49
N GLU A 126 -9.72 1.88 -13.20
CA GLU A 126 -9.36 2.20 -14.58
C GLU A 126 -7.98 2.81 -14.68
N GLU A 127 -7.59 3.56 -13.66
CA GLU A 127 -6.28 4.18 -13.64
C GLU A 127 -5.19 3.20 -13.24
N GLY A 128 -5.55 1.98 -12.86
CA GLY A 128 -4.58 0.95 -12.58
C GLY A 128 -4.45 0.56 -11.11
N ALA A 129 -5.40 0.97 -10.27
CA ALA A 129 -5.36 0.50 -8.89
C ALA A 129 -5.55 -1.00 -8.86
N GLN A 130 -4.80 -1.65 -7.98
CA GLN A 130 -4.88 -3.10 -7.84
C GLN A 130 -6.18 -3.52 -7.17
N MET A 131 -6.59 -2.78 -6.17
CA MET A 131 -7.79 -3.07 -5.39
C MET A 131 -8.31 -1.80 -4.76
N PHE A 132 -9.57 -1.86 -4.34
CA PHE A 132 -10.21 -0.80 -3.58
C PHE A 132 -10.77 -1.44 -2.32
N MET A 133 -10.48 -0.87 -1.16
CA MET A 133 -10.92 -1.43 0.11
C MET A 133 -11.65 -0.39 0.94
N LEU A 134 -12.63 -0.84 1.70
CA LEU A 134 -13.36 0.03 2.61
C LEU A 134 -12.73 0.04 3.98
N LYS A 135 -12.67 1.21 4.58
CA LYS A 135 -12.22 1.34 5.97
C LYS A 135 -13.35 1.03 6.91
N PRO A 136 -13.07 0.59 8.12
CA PRO A 136 -11.74 0.32 8.66
C PRO A 136 -11.19 -1.00 8.14
N LEU A 137 -9.90 -1.05 7.90
CA LEU A 137 -9.28 -2.28 7.45
C LEU A 137 -9.22 -3.29 8.57
N LYS A 138 -9.28 -4.55 8.19
CA LYS A 138 -9.25 -5.66 9.12
C LYS A 138 -8.15 -6.61 8.71
N GLN A 139 -7.84 -7.54 9.61
CA GLN A 139 -6.82 -8.53 9.31
C GLN A 139 -7.19 -9.35 8.06
N SER A 140 -8.47 -9.60 7.86
CA SER A 140 -8.92 -10.32 6.66
C SER A 140 -8.61 -9.55 5.38
N ASP A 141 -8.61 -8.22 5.44
CA ASP A 141 -8.26 -7.42 4.28
C ASP A 141 -6.79 -7.55 3.96
N VAL A 142 -5.94 -7.64 4.98
CA VAL A 142 -4.51 -7.83 4.75
C VAL A 142 -4.26 -9.19 4.10
N LYS A 143 -5.02 -10.19 4.49
CA LYS A 143 -4.91 -11.50 3.85
C LYS A 143 -5.28 -11.43 2.38
N LYS A 144 -6.31 -10.68 2.05
CA LYS A 144 -6.70 -10.50 0.65
C LYS A 144 -5.60 -9.81 -0.13
N LEU A 145 -4.98 -8.81 0.47
CA LEU A 145 -3.87 -8.13 -0.17
C LEU A 145 -2.75 -9.10 -0.47
N ARG A 146 -2.41 -9.93 0.49
CA ARG A 146 -1.33 -10.88 0.31
C ARG A 146 -1.63 -11.83 -0.85
N CYS A 147 -2.83 -12.37 -0.87
CA CYS A 147 -3.20 -13.29 -1.93
C CYS A 147 -3.15 -12.65 -3.30
N GLN A 148 -3.67 -11.43 -3.42
CA GLN A 148 -3.68 -10.75 -4.69
C GLN A 148 -2.27 -10.46 -5.19
N LEU A 149 -1.41 -10.03 -4.28
CA LEU A 149 -0.10 -9.54 -4.69
C LEU A 149 0.91 -10.65 -4.86
N MET A 150 0.68 -11.78 -4.25
CA MET A 150 1.61 -12.89 -4.33
C MET A 150 1.09 -14.01 -5.20
N ASN A 151 0.07 -13.71 -6.00
CA ASN A 151 -0.51 -14.71 -6.88
C ASN A 151 -0.89 -15.97 -6.13
N CYS A 152 -1.48 -15.77 -4.98
CA CYS A 152 -1.89 -16.89 -4.15
C CYS A 152 -2.93 -17.69 -4.90
N ARG A 153 -2.68 -18.96 -5.07
CA ARG A 153 -3.65 -19.81 -5.72
C ARG A 153 -4.33 -20.62 -4.68
N SER A 154 -5.56 -20.55 -4.59
CA SER A 154 -6.15 -21.32 -3.52
C SER A 154 -7.29 -22.13 -3.94
#